data_3a08e82fb81af7300fbd69c54c079102
#
_entry.id   3a08e82fb81af7300fbd69c54c079102
#
_cell.length_a   1.000
_cell.length_b   1.000
_cell.length_c   1.000
_cell.angle_alpha   90.00
_cell.angle_beta   90.00
_cell.angle_gamma   90.00
#
_symmetry.space_group_name_H-M   'P 1'
#
loop_
_entity.id
_entity.type
_entity.pdbx_description
1 polymer ?
#
loop_
_entity_poly.entity_id
_entity_poly.type
_entity_poly.pdbx_seq_one_letter_code
_entity_poly.pdbx_strand_id
1 'polypeptide(L)'
;WIGVRGAASALYLHRQGIENVVPIGCPTMYSNFAGEILPSGIESPRDIAVPFHWSIAVNLLDELCDHRLIGQDVMDEELFLENKSARLSRNISEHLGISKNEAQSKLEYAVSSGGFFPESYQAWYQEIGNQKALLSGRLHAAICGLTQGVPTVLSSWDIRTREIVDYFKIPSASGEQIRKEGSLSAFMNADFEGFNERQNVCWGRWSEFLNQNNIANNSKVYDSSVGPFWNFKTELQNDNEILKTASYLKSENKSGQSRQINRALRVLKRGLKSTVRKTRL
;
A
#
# COMPACT_ATOMS: atom_id res chain seq x y z
N TRP A 1 -3.63 -15.83 -18.83
CA TRP A 1 -4.26 -15.34 -17.58
C TRP A 1 -3.96 -13.87 -17.36
N ILE A 2 -4.88 -13.17 -16.72
CA ILE A 2 -4.76 -11.75 -16.37
C ILE A 2 -4.56 -11.65 -14.86
N GLY A 3 -3.41 -11.15 -14.45
CA GLY A 3 -3.12 -10.90 -13.05
C GLY A 3 -3.74 -9.57 -12.59
N VAL A 4 -4.44 -9.59 -11.46
CA VAL A 4 -5.02 -8.39 -10.85
C VAL A 4 -4.56 -8.24 -9.40
N ARG A 5 -4.76 -7.05 -8.86
CA ARG A 5 -4.26 -6.64 -7.56
C ARG A 5 -4.84 -7.41 -6.39
N GLY A 6 -6.13 -7.72 -6.45
CA GLY A 6 -6.81 -8.38 -5.35
C GLY A 6 -8.14 -9.00 -5.76
N ALA A 7 -8.79 -9.58 -4.79
CA ALA A 7 -10.00 -10.35 -4.97
C ALA A 7 -11.19 -9.54 -5.50
N ALA A 8 -11.35 -8.28 -5.05
CA ALA A 8 -12.45 -7.44 -5.50
C ALA A 8 -12.30 -7.07 -6.98
N SER A 9 -11.06 -6.80 -7.43
CA SER A 9 -10.74 -6.57 -8.85
C SER A 9 -11.02 -7.81 -9.70
N ALA A 10 -10.66 -9.01 -9.24
CA ALA A 10 -10.94 -10.26 -9.92
C ALA A 10 -12.45 -10.51 -10.03
N LEU A 11 -13.18 -10.36 -8.93
CA LEU A 11 -14.63 -10.54 -8.89
C LEU A 11 -15.35 -9.57 -9.83
N TYR A 12 -14.89 -8.31 -9.89
CA TYR A 12 -15.44 -7.33 -10.81
C TYR A 12 -15.30 -7.79 -12.27
N LEU A 13 -14.11 -8.25 -12.68
CA LEU A 13 -13.85 -8.70 -14.03
C LEU A 13 -14.60 -10.01 -14.36
N HIS A 14 -14.70 -10.95 -13.42
CA HIS A 14 -15.52 -12.17 -13.60
C HIS A 14 -16.99 -11.83 -13.87
N ARG A 15 -17.55 -10.83 -13.18
CA ARG A 15 -18.93 -10.36 -13.42
C ARG A 15 -19.12 -9.70 -14.79
N GLN A 16 -18.01 -9.29 -15.45
CA GLN A 16 -18.02 -8.79 -16.83
C GLN A 16 -17.78 -9.91 -17.87
N GLY A 17 -17.76 -11.18 -17.44
CA GLY A 17 -17.56 -12.33 -18.32
C GLY A 17 -16.09 -12.63 -18.63
N ILE A 18 -15.13 -12.00 -17.94
CA ILE A 18 -13.70 -12.27 -18.12
C ILE A 18 -13.29 -13.33 -17.10
N GLU A 19 -13.16 -14.57 -17.55
CA GLU A 19 -12.96 -15.72 -16.65
C GLU A 19 -11.52 -16.02 -16.30
N ASN A 20 -10.57 -15.67 -17.18
CA ASN A 20 -9.14 -15.96 -17.02
C ASN A 20 -8.41 -14.90 -16.18
N VAL A 21 -9.00 -14.51 -15.06
CA VAL A 21 -8.49 -13.48 -14.14
C VAL A 21 -8.17 -14.10 -12.79
N VAL A 22 -7.07 -13.66 -12.19
CA VAL A 22 -6.60 -14.15 -10.90
C VAL A 22 -5.94 -13.04 -10.08
N PRO A 23 -6.16 -12.97 -8.78
CA PRO A 23 -5.39 -12.10 -7.89
C PRO A 23 -3.96 -12.59 -7.78
N ILE A 24 -3.04 -11.66 -8.00
CA ILE A 24 -1.60 -11.88 -7.82
C ILE A 24 -0.99 -10.82 -6.90
N GLY A 25 -1.76 -9.86 -6.43
CA GLY A 25 -1.25 -8.74 -5.64
C GLY A 25 -0.45 -7.74 -6.46
N CYS A 26 0.59 -7.18 -5.86
CA CYS A 26 1.53 -6.31 -6.53
C CYS A 26 2.80 -7.09 -6.92
N PRO A 27 3.22 -7.11 -8.19
CA PRO A 27 4.42 -7.82 -8.64
C PRO A 27 5.70 -7.43 -7.89
N THR A 28 5.78 -6.19 -7.39
CA THR A 28 6.95 -5.73 -6.63
C THR A 28 7.14 -6.45 -5.29
N MET A 29 6.09 -7.06 -4.73
CA MET A 29 6.21 -7.92 -3.54
C MET A 29 7.03 -9.19 -3.80
N TYR A 30 7.15 -9.60 -5.05
CA TYR A 30 7.91 -10.78 -5.44
C TYR A 30 9.33 -10.46 -5.94
N SER A 31 9.81 -9.24 -5.69
CA SER A 31 11.20 -8.86 -6.02
C SER A 31 12.23 -9.52 -5.12
N ASN A 32 11.87 -9.77 -3.88
CA ASN A 32 12.69 -10.47 -2.90
C ASN A 32 11.82 -11.13 -1.83
N PHE A 33 12.19 -12.33 -1.41
CA PHE A 33 11.57 -13.02 -0.28
C PHE A 33 12.45 -12.81 0.96
N ALA A 34 12.01 -11.96 1.84
CA ALA A 34 12.78 -11.56 3.02
C ALA A 34 12.81 -12.63 4.14
N GLY A 35 11.98 -13.69 4.03
CA GLY A 35 11.77 -14.64 5.10
C GLY A 35 10.79 -14.17 6.15
N GLU A 36 10.91 -14.67 7.37
CA GLU A 36 10.05 -14.29 8.49
C GLU A 36 10.39 -12.86 8.96
N ILE A 37 9.37 -12.03 9.11
CA ILE A 37 9.49 -10.65 9.59
C ILE A 37 8.91 -10.56 10.98
N LEU A 38 9.73 -10.16 11.95
CA LEU A 38 9.35 -10.03 13.35
C LEU A 38 9.59 -8.60 13.85
N PRO A 39 8.62 -8.00 14.56
CA PRO A 39 8.75 -6.66 15.12
C PRO A 39 9.58 -6.66 16.43
N SER A 40 10.87 -7.02 16.33
CA SER A 40 11.77 -7.11 17.48
C SER A 40 12.57 -5.83 17.70
N GLY A 41 12.85 -5.49 18.96
CA GLY A 41 13.71 -4.34 19.31
C GLY A 41 13.09 -2.97 19.07
N ILE A 42 11.76 -2.89 18.94
CA ILE A 42 11.02 -1.64 18.74
C ILE A 42 10.43 -1.24 20.09
N GLU A 43 11.00 -0.21 20.71
CA GLU A 43 10.68 0.18 22.09
C GLU A 43 10.09 1.60 22.17
N SER A 44 10.24 2.39 21.13
CA SER A 44 9.80 3.78 21.09
C SER A 44 9.33 4.22 19.71
N PRO A 45 8.56 5.31 19.58
CA PRO A 45 8.24 5.92 18.30
C PRO A 45 9.47 6.25 17.44
N ARG A 46 10.62 6.52 18.05
CA ARG A 46 11.90 6.83 17.34
C ARG A 46 12.48 5.65 16.59
N ASP A 47 12.09 4.43 16.94
CA ASP A 47 12.50 3.22 16.24
C ASP A 47 11.67 2.98 14.96
N ILE A 48 10.59 3.74 14.77
CA ILE A 48 9.67 3.61 13.65
C ILE A 48 9.87 4.78 12.68
N ALA A 49 10.39 4.51 11.49
CA ALA A 49 10.43 5.53 10.46
C ALA A 49 9.10 5.63 9.71
N VAL A 50 8.81 6.84 9.22
CA VAL A 50 7.57 7.16 8.51
C VAL A 50 7.89 7.62 7.09
N PRO A 51 7.72 6.74 6.07
CA PRO A 51 7.63 7.18 4.69
C PRO A 51 6.50 8.20 4.55
N PHE A 52 6.88 9.45 4.32
CA PHE A 52 5.99 10.59 4.49
C PHE A 52 4.82 10.55 3.51
N HIS A 53 3.64 10.81 4.00
CA HIS A 53 2.43 11.07 3.23
C HIS A 53 1.47 11.89 4.09
N TRP A 54 0.77 12.85 3.48
CA TRP A 54 -0.12 13.75 4.23
C TRP A 54 -1.17 12.99 5.07
N SER A 55 -1.69 11.84 4.57
CA SER A 55 -2.69 11.04 5.27
C SER A 55 -2.17 10.41 6.57
N ILE A 56 -0.87 10.09 6.65
CA ILE A 56 -0.28 9.61 7.90
C ILE A 56 0.09 10.79 8.81
N ALA A 57 0.53 11.90 8.23
CA ALA A 57 0.85 13.10 8.99
C ALA A 57 -0.34 13.63 9.79
N VAL A 58 -1.58 13.58 9.27
CA VAL A 58 -2.78 13.97 10.03
C VAL A 58 -3.09 13.04 11.21
N ASN A 59 -2.62 11.81 11.19
CA ASN A 59 -2.85 10.87 12.27
C ASN A 59 -1.74 10.86 13.33
N LEU A 60 -0.56 11.38 12.98
CA LEU A 60 0.64 11.40 13.81
C LEU A 60 1.13 12.82 14.13
N LEU A 61 0.35 13.86 13.86
CA LEU A 61 0.86 15.24 13.86
C LEU A 61 1.58 15.64 15.15
N ASP A 62 1.11 15.15 16.30
CA ASP A 62 1.67 15.48 17.61
C ASP A 62 2.95 14.70 17.96
N GLU A 63 3.13 13.51 17.37
CA GLU A 63 4.32 12.67 17.57
C GLU A 63 5.22 12.59 16.31
N LEU A 64 4.88 13.32 15.24
CA LEU A 64 5.58 13.23 13.97
C LEU A 64 7.08 13.58 14.07
N CYS A 65 7.44 14.48 15.00
CA CYS A 65 8.82 14.87 15.27
C CYS A 65 9.66 13.79 15.97
N ASP A 66 9.03 12.75 16.53
CA ASP A 66 9.72 11.62 17.14
C ASP A 66 10.10 10.54 16.12
N HIS A 67 9.68 10.72 14.87
CA HIS A 67 9.95 9.77 13.80
C HIS A 67 11.04 10.25 12.82
N ARG A 68 11.74 9.30 12.22
CA ARG A 68 12.48 9.54 10.98
C ARG A 68 11.50 9.67 9.82
N LEU A 69 11.42 10.84 9.19
CA LEU A 69 10.54 11.09 8.06
C LEU A 69 11.29 10.89 6.75
N ILE A 70 10.74 10.08 5.83
CA ILE A 70 11.37 9.78 4.54
C ILE A 70 10.48 10.31 3.42
N GLY A 71 10.94 11.32 2.70
CA GLY A 71 10.24 11.90 1.54
C GLY A 71 10.28 10.98 0.31
N GLN A 72 9.34 11.17 -0.63
CA GLN A 72 9.22 10.26 -1.76
C GLN A 72 8.70 10.92 -3.05
N ASP A 73 7.99 12.04 -3.00
CA ASP A 73 7.43 12.68 -4.18
C ASP A 73 7.67 14.21 -4.23
N VAL A 74 7.25 14.84 -5.31
CA VAL A 74 7.45 16.28 -5.54
C VAL A 74 6.85 17.16 -4.43
N MET A 75 5.74 16.74 -3.82
CA MET A 75 5.15 17.51 -2.70
C MET A 75 5.99 17.37 -1.44
N ASP A 76 6.61 16.23 -1.25
CA ASP A 76 7.54 15.99 -0.15
C ASP A 76 8.84 16.78 -0.41
N GLU A 77 9.33 16.82 -1.66
CA GLU A 77 10.50 17.60 -2.05
C GLU A 77 10.34 19.09 -1.71
N GLU A 78 9.21 19.69 -2.09
CA GLU A 78 8.89 21.09 -1.74
C GLU A 78 8.92 21.32 -0.22
N LEU A 79 8.41 20.36 0.56
CA LEU A 79 8.40 20.45 2.02
C LEU A 79 9.81 20.27 2.61
N PHE A 80 10.53 19.22 2.22
CA PHE A 80 11.77 18.79 2.86
C PHE A 80 12.98 19.63 2.46
N LEU A 81 13.05 20.08 1.20
CA LEU A 81 14.19 20.82 0.66
C LEU A 81 13.92 22.33 0.59
N GLU A 82 12.70 22.76 0.32
CA GLU A 82 12.36 24.15 0.09
C GLU A 82 11.57 24.77 1.26
N ASN A 83 11.24 23.96 2.28
CA ASN A 83 10.42 24.34 3.44
C ASN A 83 9.04 24.94 3.03
N LYS A 84 8.48 24.49 1.91
CA LYS A 84 7.18 24.92 1.42
C LYS A 84 6.05 24.09 1.98
N SER A 85 5.65 24.37 3.20
CA SER A 85 4.63 23.61 3.95
C SER A 85 3.19 24.07 3.71
N ALA A 86 2.97 25.26 3.12
CA ALA A 86 1.69 25.97 3.11
C ALA A 86 0.49 25.16 2.56
N ARG A 87 0.68 24.34 1.54
CA ARG A 87 -0.37 23.48 0.95
C ARG A 87 -0.73 22.33 1.87
N LEU A 88 0.28 21.64 2.39
CA LEU A 88 0.11 20.50 3.30
C LEU A 88 -0.50 20.95 4.63
N SER A 89 -0.01 22.06 5.19
CA SER A 89 -0.53 22.66 6.42
C SER A 89 -2.00 23.03 6.30
N ARG A 90 -2.45 23.53 5.14
CA ARG A 90 -3.87 23.79 4.89
C ARG A 90 -4.69 22.51 4.93
N ASN A 91 -4.27 21.46 4.22
CA ASN A 91 -4.98 20.18 4.18
C ASN A 91 -5.08 19.56 5.58
N ILE A 92 -3.99 19.60 6.35
CA ILE A 92 -3.94 19.09 7.73
C ILE A 92 -4.86 19.93 8.64
N SER A 93 -4.78 21.25 8.54
CA SER A 93 -5.62 22.20 9.29
C SER A 93 -7.12 21.95 9.05
N GLU A 94 -7.53 21.82 7.79
CA GLU A 94 -8.91 21.54 7.41
C GLU A 94 -9.39 20.18 7.93
N HIS A 95 -8.51 19.16 7.89
CA HIS A 95 -8.85 17.80 8.33
C HIS A 95 -8.97 17.69 9.85
N LEU A 96 -8.07 18.36 10.60
CA LEU A 96 -8.02 18.26 12.06
C LEU A 96 -8.79 19.37 12.79
N GLY A 97 -9.26 20.39 12.09
CA GLY A 97 -9.93 21.54 12.71
C GLY A 97 -9.01 22.43 13.56
N ILE A 98 -7.69 22.38 13.35
CA ILE A 98 -6.69 23.23 14.02
C ILE A 98 -6.33 24.44 13.18
N SER A 99 -5.60 25.41 13.76
CA SER A 99 -5.14 26.55 12.97
C SER A 99 -4.09 26.15 11.93
N LYS A 100 -4.06 26.84 10.79
CA LYS A 100 -3.04 26.60 9.75
C LYS A 100 -1.62 26.82 10.29
N ASN A 101 -1.43 27.85 11.13
CA ASN A 101 -0.12 28.15 11.70
C ASN A 101 0.36 27.04 12.64
N GLU A 102 -0.54 26.46 13.42
CA GLU A 102 -0.23 25.31 14.27
C GLU A 102 0.19 24.09 13.42
N ALA A 103 -0.62 23.72 12.42
CA ALA A 103 -0.30 22.63 11.51
C ALA A 103 1.04 22.87 10.80
N GLN A 104 1.31 24.11 10.39
CA GLN A 104 2.56 24.50 9.75
C GLN A 104 3.77 24.35 10.68
N SER A 105 3.69 24.90 11.88
CA SER A 105 4.79 24.84 12.86
C SER A 105 5.14 23.41 13.25
N LYS A 106 4.13 22.56 13.51
CA LYS A 106 4.35 21.15 13.84
C LYS A 106 4.99 20.38 12.68
N LEU A 107 4.52 20.60 11.45
CA LEU A 107 5.06 19.96 10.27
C LEU A 107 6.50 20.36 9.96
N GLU A 108 6.80 21.66 10.00
CA GLU A 108 8.14 22.19 9.76
C GLU A 108 9.13 21.72 10.86
N TYR A 109 8.68 21.72 12.12
CA TYR A 109 9.48 21.18 13.21
C TYR A 109 9.77 19.68 13.03
N ALA A 110 8.79 18.87 12.66
CA ALA A 110 8.99 17.45 12.43
C ALA A 110 9.98 17.18 11.30
N VAL A 111 9.88 17.91 10.18
CA VAL A 111 10.81 17.77 9.06
C VAL A 111 12.21 18.22 9.45
N SER A 112 12.37 19.32 10.18
CA SER A 112 13.69 19.78 10.65
C SER A 112 14.34 18.85 11.67
N SER A 113 13.53 18.10 12.44
CA SER A 113 14.01 17.18 13.48
C SER A 113 14.46 15.83 12.93
N GLY A 114 13.78 15.29 11.90
CA GLY A 114 14.01 13.93 11.41
C GLY A 114 13.79 13.73 9.92
N GLY A 115 13.66 14.82 9.15
CA GLY A 115 13.37 14.73 7.70
C GLY A 115 14.57 14.28 6.88
N PHE A 116 14.30 13.38 5.93
CA PHE A 116 15.26 12.96 4.91
C PHE A 116 14.58 12.92 3.55
N PHE A 117 15.17 13.56 2.55
CA PHE A 117 14.71 13.48 1.17
C PHE A 117 15.81 12.84 0.32
N PRO A 118 15.53 11.72 -0.35
CA PRO A 118 16.55 10.97 -1.09
C PRO A 118 16.86 11.65 -2.44
N GLU A 119 18.16 11.69 -2.80
CA GLU A 119 18.62 12.22 -4.08
C GLU A 119 18.38 11.24 -5.27
N SER A 120 18.11 9.97 -4.97
CA SER A 120 17.91 8.93 -5.97
C SER A 120 17.02 7.80 -5.44
N TYR A 121 16.49 6.96 -6.35
CA TYR A 121 15.81 5.73 -5.97
C TYR A 121 16.70 4.81 -5.11
N GLN A 122 17.99 4.71 -5.43
CA GLN A 122 18.92 3.89 -4.70
C GLN A 122 19.09 4.38 -3.25
N ALA A 123 19.25 5.68 -3.05
CA ALA A 123 19.35 6.28 -1.72
C ALA A 123 18.06 6.07 -0.92
N TRP A 124 16.89 6.22 -1.57
CA TRP A 124 15.60 5.94 -0.95
C TRP A 124 15.45 4.46 -0.55
N TYR A 125 15.80 3.54 -1.45
CA TYR A 125 15.75 2.10 -1.21
C TYR A 125 16.63 1.68 -0.03
N GLN A 126 17.87 2.21 0.03
CA GLN A 126 18.81 1.97 1.12
C GLN A 126 18.32 2.57 2.45
N GLU A 127 17.80 3.81 2.42
CA GLU A 127 17.26 4.45 3.63
C GLU A 127 16.12 3.64 4.23
N ILE A 128 15.19 3.15 3.40
CA ILE A 128 14.10 2.27 3.84
C ILE A 128 14.65 0.98 4.47
N GLY A 129 15.62 0.33 3.83
CA GLY A 129 16.18 -0.94 4.30
C GLY A 129 17.02 -0.82 5.58
N ASN A 130 17.49 0.36 5.91
CA ASN A 130 18.28 0.62 7.13
C ASN A 130 17.42 0.92 8.36
N GLN A 131 16.10 1.01 8.23
CA GLN A 131 15.22 1.31 9.35
C GLN A 131 14.94 0.07 10.20
N LYS A 132 14.72 0.27 11.51
CA LYS A 132 14.29 -0.81 12.41
C LYS A 132 12.84 -1.23 12.12
N ALA A 133 11.99 -0.25 11.81
CA ALA A 133 10.59 -0.44 11.54
C ALA A 133 10.02 0.69 10.67
N LEU A 134 8.91 0.43 9.98
CA LEU A 134 8.21 1.42 9.17
C LEU A 134 6.72 1.48 9.50
N LEU A 135 6.19 2.68 9.66
CA LEU A 135 4.77 2.94 9.65
C LEU A 135 4.43 3.81 8.43
N SER A 136 3.87 3.20 7.39
CA SER A 136 3.77 3.84 6.08
C SER A 136 2.33 4.17 5.68
N GLY A 137 2.11 5.40 5.22
CA GLY A 137 0.91 5.78 4.48
C GLY A 137 1.03 5.52 2.96
N ARG A 138 2.17 5.01 2.49
CA ARG A 138 2.46 4.77 1.06
C ARG A 138 2.68 3.29 0.80
N LEU A 139 1.88 2.75 -0.13
CA LEU A 139 1.93 1.33 -0.46
C LEU A 139 3.32 0.85 -0.91
N HIS A 140 3.97 1.56 -1.83
CA HIS A 140 5.26 1.10 -2.37
C HIS A 140 6.40 1.24 -1.38
N ALA A 141 6.35 2.20 -0.45
CA ALA A 141 7.31 2.26 0.64
C ALA A 141 7.14 1.10 1.62
N ALA A 142 5.88 0.72 1.92
CA ALA A 142 5.61 -0.46 2.73
C ALA A 142 6.11 -1.75 2.04
N ILE A 143 5.83 -1.91 0.75
CA ILE A 143 6.35 -3.05 -0.04
C ILE A 143 7.87 -3.08 -0.02
N CYS A 144 8.52 -1.93 -0.21
CA CYS A 144 9.97 -1.81 -0.19
C CYS A 144 10.56 -2.26 1.16
N GLY A 145 9.95 -1.85 2.28
CA GLY A 145 10.36 -2.30 3.62
C GLY A 145 10.19 -3.81 3.79
N LEU A 146 9.00 -4.33 3.50
CA LEU A 146 8.71 -5.76 3.64
C LEU A 146 9.62 -6.64 2.78
N THR A 147 9.92 -6.25 1.54
CA THR A 147 10.83 -7.02 0.66
C THR A 147 12.29 -6.95 1.09
N GLN A 148 12.67 -6.01 1.95
CA GLN A 148 13.99 -5.91 2.57
C GLN A 148 14.04 -6.51 3.99
N GLY A 149 12.96 -7.11 4.48
CA GLY A 149 12.90 -7.70 5.81
C GLY A 149 12.64 -6.70 6.94
N VAL A 150 12.30 -5.44 6.61
CA VAL A 150 11.98 -4.43 7.61
C VAL A 150 10.54 -4.61 8.08
N PRO A 151 10.29 -4.80 9.38
CA PRO A 151 8.94 -4.84 9.94
C PRO A 151 8.18 -3.58 9.55
N THR A 152 7.06 -3.75 8.85
CA THR A 152 6.34 -2.62 8.26
C THR A 152 4.84 -2.75 8.49
N VAL A 153 4.24 -1.69 9.02
CA VAL A 153 2.79 -1.52 9.14
C VAL A 153 2.31 -0.51 8.11
N LEU A 154 1.28 -0.86 7.35
CA LEU A 154 0.68 -0.01 6.35
C LEU A 154 -0.61 0.62 6.87
N SER A 155 -0.68 1.95 6.89
CA SER A 155 -1.93 2.66 7.11
C SER A 155 -2.74 2.66 5.81
N SER A 156 -3.68 1.73 5.67
CA SER A 156 -4.51 1.61 4.48
C SER A 156 -5.70 2.58 4.53
N TRP A 157 -5.91 3.36 3.46
CA TRP A 157 -6.94 4.39 3.41
C TRP A 157 -7.75 4.42 2.11
N ASP A 158 -7.31 3.70 1.07
CA ASP A 158 -8.04 3.54 -0.18
C ASP A 158 -8.29 2.06 -0.52
N ILE A 159 -9.24 1.80 -1.41
CA ILE A 159 -9.61 0.45 -1.84
C ILE A 159 -8.42 -0.29 -2.45
N ARG A 160 -7.59 0.42 -3.21
CA ARG A 160 -6.42 -0.16 -3.88
C ARG A 160 -5.43 -0.70 -2.87
N THR A 161 -5.16 0.05 -1.82
CA THR A 161 -4.26 -0.33 -0.73
C THR A 161 -4.85 -1.49 0.06
N ARG A 162 -6.16 -1.43 0.34
CA ARG A 162 -6.88 -2.48 1.07
C ARG A 162 -6.84 -3.83 0.34
N GLU A 163 -7.08 -3.86 -0.98
CA GLU A 163 -6.99 -5.11 -1.75
C GLU A 163 -5.62 -5.79 -1.63
N ILE A 164 -4.54 -5.01 -1.58
CA ILE A 164 -3.18 -5.53 -1.43
C ILE A 164 -2.93 -5.98 0.01
N VAL A 165 -3.38 -5.22 0.99
CA VAL A 165 -3.35 -5.61 2.41
C VAL A 165 -4.06 -6.95 2.60
N ASP A 166 -5.28 -7.09 2.10
CA ASP A 166 -6.08 -8.31 2.24
C ASP A 166 -5.42 -9.51 1.53
N TYR A 167 -4.88 -9.29 0.34
CA TYR A 167 -4.26 -10.37 -0.44
C TYR A 167 -3.00 -10.92 0.21
N PHE A 168 -2.08 -10.04 0.65
CA PHE A 168 -0.81 -10.44 1.28
C PHE A 168 -0.89 -10.56 2.80
N LYS A 169 -2.01 -10.17 3.43
CA LYS A 169 -2.14 -10.01 4.89
C LYS A 169 -1.09 -9.04 5.45
N ILE A 170 -0.81 -7.95 4.71
CA ILE A 170 0.17 -6.95 5.16
C ILE A 170 -0.25 -6.40 6.53
N PRO A 171 0.67 -6.37 7.54
CA PRO A 171 0.37 -5.76 8.82
C PRO A 171 -0.14 -4.34 8.61
N SER A 172 -1.30 -4.03 9.16
CA SER A 172 -1.97 -2.75 8.88
C SER A 172 -2.66 -2.17 10.10
N ALA A 173 -2.73 -0.84 10.13
CA ALA A 173 -3.46 -0.09 11.13
C ALA A 173 -4.29 1.01 10.47
N SER A 174 -5.50 1.26 10.96
CA SER A 174 -6.31 2.38 10.50
C SER A 174 -5.75 3.71 11.00
N GLY A 175 -5.99 4.80 10.25
CA GLY A 175 -5.61 6.14 10.71
C GLY A 175 -6.27 6.53 12.04
N GLU A 176 -7.51 6.07 12.29
CA GLU A 176 -8.19 6.27 13.56
C GLU A 176 -7.48 5.55 14.71
N GLN A 177 -7.08 4.31 14.50
CA GLN A 177 -6.32 3.53 15.47
C GLN A 177 -5.00 4.22 15.80
N ILE A 178 -4.21 4.60 14.79
CA ILE A 178 -2.94 5.30 14.96
C ILE A 178 -3.12 6.58 15.79
N ARG A 179 -4.14 7.38 15.48
CA ARG A 179 -4.41 8.63 16.21
C ARG A 179 -4.81 8.41 17.66
N LYS A 180 -5.56 7.33 17.93
CA LYS A 180 -6.08 7.02 19.28
C LYS A 180 -5.04 6.37 20.17
N GLU A 181 -4.23 5.47 19.61
CA GLU A 181 -3.33 4.58 20.36
C GLU A 181 -1.86 5.01 20.30
N GLY A 182 -1.51 5.92 19.35
CA GLY A 182 -0.14 6.26 19.00
C GLY A 182 0.50 5.27 18.03
N SER A 183 1.61 5.69 17.44
CA SER A 183 2.32 4.91 16.41
C SER A 183 2.86 3.58 16.93
N LEU A 184 3.47 3.60 18.11
CA LEU A 184 4.09 2.41 18.72
C LEU A 184 3.05 1.33 19.01
N SER A 185 1.94 1.69 19.65
CA SER A 185 0.89 0.74 20.00
C SER A 185 0.22 0.18 18.75
N ALA A 186 -0.11 1.04 17.79
CA ALA A 186 -0.68 0.62 16.50
C ALA A 186 0.25 -0.32 15.73
N PHE A 187 1.57 -0.10 15.85
CA PHE A 187 2.57 -0.95 15.24
C PHE A 187 2.67 -2.32 15.92
N MET A 188 2.76 -2.34 17.24
CA MET A 188 2.93 -3.58 18.01
C MET A 188 1.68 -4.48 17.99
N ASN A 189 0.50 -3.90 17.78
CA ASN A 189 -0.77 -4.63 17.68
C ASN A 189 -1.05 -5.16 16.26
N ALA A 190 -0.20 -4.88 15.28
CA ALA A 190 -0.40 -5.33 13.90
C ALA A 190 -0.06 -6.83 13.73
N ASP A 191 -0.79 -7.49 12.82
CA ASP A 191 -0.67 -8.93 12.56
C ASP A 191 0.51 -9.26 11.65
N PHE A 192 1.68 -9.51 12.23
CA PHE A 192 2.86 -10.00 11.50
C PHE A 192 2.84 -11.51 11.27
N GLU A 193 2.18 -12.28 12.13
CA GLU A 193 2.08 -13.73 11.99
C GLU A 193 1.29 -14.11 10.73
N GLY A 194 0.10 -13.53 10.58
CA GLY A 194 -0.73 -13.76 9.39
C GLY A 194 -0.04 -13.34 8.10
N PHE A 195 0.79 -12.28 8.11
CA PHE A 195 1.62 -11.91 6.98
C PHE A 195 2.67 -12.98 6.64
N ASN A 196 3.41 -13.46 7.65
CA ASN A 196 4.47 -14.45 7.47
C ASN A 196 3.91 -15.77 6.93
N GLU A 197 2.81 -16.25 7.47
CA GLU A 197 2.11 -17.44 6.97
C GLU A 197 1.64 -17.28 5.51
N ARG A 198 1.18 -16.07 5.16
CA ARG A 198 0.61 -15.79 3.85
C ARG A 198 1.65 -15.69 2.73
N GLN A 199 2.89 -15.34 3.02
CA GLN A 199 3.94 -15.15 2.03
C GLN A 199 4.13 -16.38 1.12
N ASN A 200 4.29 -17.56 1.69
CA ASN A 200 4.50 -18.79 0.90
C ASN A 200 3.34 -19.06 -0.07
N VAL A 201 2.11 -18.87 0.38
CA VAL A 201 0.90 -19.02 -0.45
C VAL A 201 0.92 -18.05 -1.63
N CYS A 202 1.26 -16.79 -1.38
CA CYS A 202 1.32 -15.76 -2.42
C CYS A 202 2.44 -16.04 -3.45
N TRP A 203 3.61 -16.46 -2.99
CA TRP A 203 4.72 -16.86 -3.86
C TRP A 203 4.38 -18.07 -4.73
N GLY A 204 3.73 -19.10 -4.18
CA GLY A 204 3.25 -20.24 -4.94
C GLY A 204 2.26 -19.84 -6.05
N ARG A 205 1.29 -18.98 -5.73
CA ARG A 205 0.33 -18.42 -6.70
C ARG A 205 1.00 -17.58 -7.79
N TRP A 206 1.98 -16.78 -7.43
CA TRP A 206 2.77 -15.99 -8.38
C TRP A 206 3.54 -16.88 -9.35
N SER A 207 4.24 -17.90 -8.85
CA SER A 207 4.97 -18.88 -9.67
C SER A 207 4.03 -19.58 -10.65
N GLU A 208 2.86 -20.05 -10.18
CA GLU A 208 1.87 -20.68 -11.03
C GLU A 208 1.32 -19.73 -12.10
N PHE A 209 1.05 -18.45 -11.73
CA PHE A 209 0.64 -17.42 -12.70
C PHE A 209 1.68 -17.22 -13.82
N LEU A 210 2.97 -17.17 -13.49
CA LEU A 210 4.04 -17.05 -14.46
C LEU A 210 4.10 -18.28 -15.39
N ASN A 211 4.02 -19.48 -14.82
CA ASN A 211 4.01 -20.75 -15.57
C ASN A 211 2.83 -20.81 -16.54
N GLN A 212 1.63 -20.46 -16.12
CA GLN A 212 0.42 -20.47 -16.95
C GLN A 212 0.46 -19.44 -18.09
N ASN A 213 1.30 -18.44 -17.98
CA ASN A 213 1.54 -17.45 -19.03
C ASN A 213 2.82 -17.68 -19.82
N ASN A 214 3.50 -18.81 -19.63
CA ASN A 214 4.78 -19.16 -20.27
C ASN A 214 5.86 -18.07 -20.03
N ILE A 215 5.85 -17.44 -18.86
CA ILE A 215 6.86 -16.46 -18.47
C ILE A 215 7.94 -17.19 -17.69
N ALA A 216 9.20 -17.05 -18.14
CA ALA A 216 10.33 -17.65 -17.47
C ALA A 216 10.40 -17.19 -16.00
N ASN A 217 10.48 -18.14 -15.09
CA ASN A 217 10.50 -17.91 -13.66
C ASN A 217 11.82 -18.39 -13.08
N ASN A 218 12.66 -17.48 -12.62
CA ASN A 218 13.91 -17.79 -11.92
C ASN A 218 13.70 -18.01 -10.41
N SER A 219 12.45 -17.94 -9.93
CA SER A 219 12.17 -18.18 -8.53
C SER A 219 12.50 -19.62 -8.16
N LYS A 220 13.29 -19.77 -7.10
CA LYS A 220 13.54 -21.07 -6.47
C LYS A 220 12.19 -21.72 -6.17
N VAL A 221 12.07 -23.01 -6.46
CA VAL A 221 10.88 -23.82 -6.29
C VAL A 221 10.25 -23.57 -4.92
N TYR A 222 9.13 -22.83 -4.90
CA TYR A 222 8.27 -22.76 -3.72
C TYR A 222 7.36 -23.98 -3.73
N ASP A 223 7.12 -24.51 -2.54
CA ASP A 223 6.37 -25.73 -2.30
C ASP A 223 5.06 -25.75 -3.11
N SER A 224 4.95 -26.76 -3.98
CA SER A 224 3.79 -27.00 -4.83
C SER A 224 2.54 -27.49 -4.07
N SER A 225 2.59 -27.55 -2.73
CA SER A 225 1.44 -27.89 -1.87
C SER A 225 0.36 -26.81 -1.83
N VAL A 226 0.64 -25.62 -2.36
CA VAL A 226 -0.37 -24.59 -2.58
C VAL A 226 -1.32 -25.07 -3.68
N GLY A 227 -2.55 -25.37 -3.29
CA GLY A 227 -3.58 -25.91 -4.18
C GLY A 227 -3.76 -25.17 -5.50
N PRO A 228 -4.31 -25.82 -6.51
CA PRO A 228 -4.33 -25.29 -7.86
C PRO A 228 -5.00 -23.90 -7.93
N PHE A 229 -4.41 -23.05 -8.71
CA PHE A 229 -4.79 -21.69 -9.01
C PHE A 229 -6.30 -21.47 -9.33
N TRP A 230 -6.94 -22.45 -9.96
CA TRP A 230 -8.37 -22.45 -10.32
C TRP A 230 -9.33 -22.69 -9.15
N ASN A 231 -8.89 -23.18 -8.01
CA ASN A 231 -9.71 -23.30 -6.81
C ASN A 231 -10.04 -21.93 -6.19
N PHE A 232 -9.36 -20.89 -6.65
CA PHE A 232 -9.58 -19.52 -6.22
C PHE A 232 -11.02 -19.04 -6.45
N LYS A 233 -11.70 -19.55 -7.48
CA LYS A 233 -13.12 -19.24 -7.75
C LYS A 233 -14.02 -19.62 -6.57
N THR A 234 -13.71 -20.74 -5.92
CA THR A 234 -14.46 -21.25 -4.76
C THR A 234 -14.12 -20.44 -3.48
N GLU A 235 -12.86 -20.05 -3.32
CA GLU A 235 -12.43 -19.18 -2.22
C GLU A 235 -13.13 -17.80 -2.30
N LEU A 236 -13.17 -17.18 -3.49
CA LEU A 236 -13.84 -15.88 -3.72
C LEU A 236 -15.34 -15.91 -3.41
N GLN A 237 -16.01 -17.04 -3.63
CA GLN A 237 -17.44 -17.17 -3.40
C GLN A 237 -17.79 -17.34 -1.92
N ASN A 238 -16.86 -17.83 -1.11
CA ASN A 238 -17.07 -18.18 0.28
C ASN A 238 -16.50 -17.14 1.27
N ASP A 239 -15.73 -16.15 0.79
CA ASP A 239 -15.10 -15.16 1.64
C ASP A 239 -16.04 -13.96 1.90
N ASN A 240 -16.59 -13.90 3.12
CA ASN A 240 -17.45 -12.82 3.57
C ASN A 240 -16.75 -11.45 3.61
N GLU A 241 -15.43 -11.38 3.75
CA GLU A 241 -14.67 -10.12 3.70
C GLU A 241 -14.60 -9.57 2.27
N ILE A 242 -14.41 -10.44 1.28
CA ILE A 242 -14.44 -10.07 -0.14
C ILE A 242 -15.80 -9.50 -0.51
N LEU A 243 -16.87 -10.13 -0.01
CA LEU A 243 -18.25 -9.64 -0.21
C LEU A 243 -18.49 -8.30 0.48
N LYS A 244 -17.91 -8.05 1.64
CA LYS A 244 -17.94 -6.75 2.33
C LYS A 244 -17.19 -5.68 1.53
N THR A 245 -15.99 -5.98 1.03
CA THR A 245 -15.21 -5.07 0.18
C THR A 245 -15.93 -4.77 -1.13
N ALA A 246 -16.53 -5.78 -1.77
CA ALA A 246 -17.35 -5.61 -2.96
C ALA A 246 -18.64 -4.81 -2.70
N SER A 247 -19.25 -4.93 -1.52
CA SER A 247 -20.43 -4.14 -1.11
C SER A 247 -20.07 -2.69 -0.79
N TYR A 248 -18.90 -2.46 -0.24
CA TYR A 248 -18.34 -1.12 0.00
C TYR A 248 -18.08 -0.39 -1.32
N LEU A 249 -17.49 -1.06 -2.32
CA LEU A 249 -17.36 -0.55 -3.70
C LEU A 249 -18.70 -0.10 -4.30
N LYS A 250 -19.78 -0.79 -3.95
CA LYS A 250 -21.13 -0.48 -4.41
C LYS A 250 -21.74 0.73 -3.68
N SER A 251 -21.36 0.97 -2.43
CA SER A 251 -21.83 2.10 -1.62
C SER A 251 -21.10 3.40 -1.95
N GLU A 252 -19.80 3.35 -2.22
CA GLU A 252 -19.02 4.53 -2.66
C GLU A 252 -19.47 5.02 -4.04
N ASN A 253 -19.90 4.14 -4.93
CA ASN A 253 -20.48 4.55 -6.21
C ASN A 253 -21.78 5.38 -6.07
N LYS A 254 -22.45 5.36 -4.91
CA LYS A 254 -23.64 6.17 -4.62
C LYS A 254 -23.30 7.55 -4.03
N SER A 255 -22.12 7.74 -3.47
CA SER A 255 -21.71 8.98 -2.81
C SER A 255 -20.69 9.78 -3.62
N GLY A 256 -21.09 10.40 -4.73
CA GLY A 256 -20.40 11.55 -5.32
C GLY A 256 -18.94 11.40 -5.81
N GLN A 257 -18.16 10.43 -5.37
CA GLN A 257 -16.81 10.12 -5.86
C GLN A 257 -16.80 9.45 -7.25
N SER A 258 -17.97 9.06 -7.74
CA SER A 258 -18.17 8.49 -9.08
C SER A 258 -17.65 9.38 -10.24
N ARG A 259 -17.46 10.68 -10.00
CA ARG A 259 -16.95 11.60 -11.04
C ARG A 259 -15.50 11.34 -11.44
N GLN A 260 -14.63 10.95 -10.50
CA GLN A 260 -13.23 10.66 -10.82
C GLN A 260 -13.06 9.29 -11.48
N ILE A 261 -13.77 8.27 -10.99
CA ILE A 261 -13.78 6.92 -11.58
C ILE A 261 -14.39 6.96 -12.99
N ASN A 262 -15.49 7.68 -13.19
CA ASN A 262 -16.09 7.86 -14.51
C ASN A 262 -15.20 8.68 -15.46
N ARG A 263 -14.36 9.57 -14.95
CA ARG A 263 -13.37 10.30 -15.75
C ARG A 263 -12.23 9.38 -16.18
N ALA A 264 -11.72 8.53 -15.30
CA ALA A 264 -10.71 7.51 -15.61
C ALA A 264 -11.23 6.46 -16.61
N LEU A 265 -12.46 5.98 -16.42
CA LEU A 265 -13.12 5.05 -17.36
C LEU A 265 -13.38 5.67 -18.75
N ARG A 266 -13.70 6.97 -18.83
CA ARG A 266 -13.82 7.68 -20.11
C ARG A 266 -12.48 7.83 -20.85
N VAL A 267 -11.39 8.05 -20.11
CA VAL A 267 -10.03 8.12 -20.68
C VAL A 267 -9.62 6.76 -21.21
N LEU A 268 -9.84 5.68 -20.45
CA LEU A 268 -9.58 4.30 -20.88
C LEU A 268 -10.41 3.90 -22.11
N LYS A 269 -11.71 4.23 -22.14
CA LYS A 269 -12.56 3.97 -23.32
C LYS A 269 -12.14 4.76 -24.56
N ARG A 270 -11.61 5.97 -24.40
CA ARG A 270 -11.05 6.77 -25.53
C ARG A 270 -9.73 6.19 -26.01
N GLY A 271 -8.84 5.74 -25.11
CA GLY A 271 -7.59 5.07 -25.46
C GLY A 271 -7.82 3.79 -26.26
N LEU A 272 -8.71 2.93 -25.80
CA LEU A 272 -9.07 1.68 -26.48
C LEU A 272 -9.68 1.91 -27.87
N LYS A 273 -10.54 2.93 -28.06
CA LYS A 273 -11.09 3.28 -29.37
C LYS A 273 -10.05 3.81 -30.36
N SER A 274 -8.99 4.48 -29.88
CA SER A 274 -7.90 4.98 -30.74
C SER A 274 -6.98 3.85 -31.21
N THR A 275 -6.77 2.83 -30.37
CA THR A 275 -5.93 1.67 -30.70
C THR A 275 -6.63 0.76 -31.72
N VAL A 276 -7.93 0.52 -31.58
CA VAL A 276 -8.72 -0.30 -32.52
C VAL A 276 -8.85 0.37 -33.91
N ARG A 277 -8.81 1.69 -33.98
CA ARG A 277 -8.78 2.40 -35.32
C ARG A 277 -7.43 2.33 -36.03
N LYS A 278 -6.31 2.18 -35.31
CA LYS A 278 -4.96 2.06 -35.91
C LYS A 278 -4.63 0.66 -36.41
N THR A 279 -5.38 -0.36 -36.00
CA THR A 279 -5.19 -1.75 -36.46
C THR A 279 -6.12 -2.15 -37.61
N ARG A 280 -6.87 -1.19 -38.22
CA ARG A 280 -7.75 -1.41 -39.37
C ARG A 280 -7.34 -0.56 -40.60
N LEU A 281 -6.10 -0.15 -40.69
CA LEU A 281 -5.40 0.33 -41.88
C LEU A 281 -4.14 -0.55 -42.07
#